data_d9c1e0bf2dae1341bdb8e8cabe87520a
#
_entry.id   d9c1e0bf2dae1341bdb8e8cabe87520a
#
_cell.length_a   1.000
_cell.length_b   1.000
_cell.length_c   1.000
_cell.angle_alpha   90.00
_cell.angle_beta   90.00
_cell.angle_gamma   90.00
#
_symmetry.space_group_name_H-M   'P 1'
#
loop_
_entity.id
_entity.type
_entity.pdbx_description
1 polymer ?
#
loop_
_entity_poly.entity_id
_entity_poly.type
_entity_poly.pdbx_seq_one_letter_code
_entity_poly.pdbx_strand_id
1 'polypeptide(L)'
;MRQLLTYMRDEKHIPPERLEFKDIKAETIAEFLLWLEKNGQISISTRNQRLAAIHSFYRYAQTEYPDNLLEMQRILSIPFKKKSRPTVNYLTKEEMKLLLEQPDVRNHKGRRDLALMAILYDTGARVQELIDLCVKDIRLHAPATVTLKGKGNKMRCVPIMGNTVQLVSRYMDDYNLKSNGRQQSPLFFNSRGEKLTRPGICYILNKYFKQAKKANPESILSDRIHPHMLRHAKAVHMLESGVNLIYIRDFLGHASVTTTEIYLKTETELKRSVLEKNYPDVVTQDIPEWRNDTDLLQWLNDFCR
;
A
#
# COMPACT_ATOMS: atom_id res chain seq x y z
N MET A 1 7.71 -15.51 -18.17
CA MET A 1 8.05 -16.42 -19.30
C MET A 1 7.69 -15.84 -20.66
N ARG A 2 6.43 -15.43 -20.99
CA ARG A 2 6.06 -14.93 -22.35
C ARG A 2 7.07 -13.92 -22.95
N GLN A 3 7.48 -12.89 -22.20
CA GLN A 3 8.45 -11.89 -22.68
C GLN A 3 9.85 -12.48 -22.94
N LEU A 4 10.28 -13.49 -22.18
CA LEU A 4 11.54 -14.20 -22.45
C LEU A 4 11.45 -14.99 -23.76
N LEU A 5 10.35 -15.70 -23.99
CA LEU A 5 10.13 -16.42 -25.25
C LEU A 5 10.08 -15.46 -26.45
N THR A 6 9.45 -14.29 -26.29
CA THR A 6 9.46 -13.24 -27.33
C THR A 6 10.91 -12.77 -27.61
N TYR A 7 11.71 -12.50 -26.57
CA TYR A 7 13.10 -12.12 -26.71
C TYR A 7 13.94 -13.19 -27.40
N MET A 8 13.77 -14.48 -27.04
CA MET A 8 14.47 -15.60 -27.70
C MET A 8 14.14 -15.69 -29.17
N ARG A 9 12.88 -15.50 -29.57
CA ARG A 9 12.45 -15.50 -30.96
C ARG A 9 13.02 -14.30 -31.72
N ASP A 10 12.88 -13.10 -31.20
CA ASP A 10 13.10 -11.84 -31.93
C ASP A 10 14.58 -11.46 -31.96
N GLU A 11 15.31 -11.64 -30.85
CA GLU A 11 16.73 -11.23 -30.73
C GLU A 11 17.71 -12.39 -30.88
N LYS A 12 17.33 -13.61 -30.50
CA LYS A 12 18.19 -14.80 -30.60
C LYS A 12 17.82 -15.70 -31.77
N HIS A 13 16.73 -15.39 -32.49
CA HIS A 13 16.22 -16.15 -33.64
C HIS A 13 15.92 -17.62 -33.31
N ILE A 14 15.60 -17.94 -32.06
CA ILE A 14 15.20 -19.27 -31.60
C ILE A 14 13.71 -19.28 -31.34
N PRO A 15 12.90 -19.92 -32.17
CA PRO A 15 11.45 -19.99 -31.95
C PRO A 15 11.14 -20.89 -30.75
N PRO A 16 10.04 -20.60 -30.02
CA PRO A 16 9.67 -21.32 -28.78
C PRO A 16 9.59 -22.85 -28.95
N GLU A 17 9.24 -23.33 -30.13
CA GLU A 17 9.07 -24.77 -30.47
C GLU A 17 10.43 -25.51 -30.57
N ARG A 18 11.54 -24.77 -30.74
CA ARG A 18 12.89 -25.32 -30.84
C ARG A 18 13.76 -24.98 -29.63
N LEU A 19 13.20 -24.27 -28.66
CA LEU A 19 13.91 -23.80 -27.48
C LEU A 19 14.15 -24.95 -26.51
N GLU A 20 15.41 -25.23 -26.20
CA GLU A 20 15.85 -26.20 -25.20
C GLU A 20 16.47 -25.51 -24.00
N PHE A 21 16.61 -26.22 -22.85
CA PHE A 21 17.25 -25.67 -21.64
C PHE A 21 18.68 -25.22 -21.87
N LYS A 22 19.44 -25.89 -22.75
CA LYS A 22 20.79 -25.53 -23.09
C LYS A 22 20.94 -24.16 -23.78
N ASP A 23 19.87 -23.67 -24.40
CA ASP A 23 19.87 -22.40 -25.14
C ASP A 23 19.67 -21.19 -24.19
N ILE A 24 19.16 -21.46 -22.99
CA ILE A 24 18.91 -20.40 -21.99
C ILE A 24 19.95 -20.46 -20.87
N LYS A 25 21.08 -19.78 -21.11
CA LYS A 25 22.18 -19.64 -20.15
C LYS A 25 21.99 -18.42 -19.24
N ALA A 26 22.82 -18.33 -18.19
CA ALA A 26 22.79 -17.17 -17.27
C ALA A 26 23.05 -15.85 -17.99
N GLU A 27 24.01 -15.88 -19.00
CA GLU A 27 24.29 -14.74 -19.85
C GLU A 27 23.06 -14.30 -20.66
N THR A 28 22.35 -15.27 -21.26
CA THR A 28 21.10 -15.01 -22.01
C THR A 28 20.03 -14.34 -21.14
N ILE A 29 19.88 -14.77 -19.89
CA ILE A 29 18.96 -14.13 -18.94
C ILE A 29 19.44 -12.72 -18.59
N ALA A 30 20.74 -12.51 -18.39
CA ALA A 30 21.28 -11.18 -18.10
C ALA A 30 21.06 -10.21 -19.27
N GLU A 31 21.30 -10.64 -20.51
CA GLU A 31 21.04 -9.87 -21.73
C GLU A 31 19.54 -9.57 -21.90
N PHE A 32 18.66 -10.54 -21.66
CA PHE A 32 17.21 -10.34 -21.65
C PHE A 32 16.77 -9.26 -20.65
N LEU A 33 17.34 -9.26 -19.45
CA LEU A 33 17.03 -8.25 -18.45
C LEU A 33 17.51 -6.85 -18.86
N LEU A 34 18.67 -6.76 -19.54
CA LEU A 34 19.18 -5.51 -20.11
C LEU A 34 18.31 -5.04 -21.28
N TRP A 35 17.90 -5.97 -22.14
CA TRP A 35 16.98 -5.69 -23.25
C TRP A 35 15.65 -5.14 -22.77
N LEU A 36 15.08 -5.72 -21.70
CA LEU A 36 13.85 -5.20 -21.08
C LEU A 36 14.02 -3.78 -20.55
N GLU A 37 15.18 -3.43 -19.98
CA GLU A 37 15.44 -2.08 -19.47
C GLU A 37 15.57 -1.08 -20.62
N LYS A 38 16.26 -1.44 -21.70
CA LYS A 38 16.49 -0.55 -22.85
C LYS A 38 15.23 -0.37 -23.71
N ASN A 39 14.60 -1.45 -24.12
CA ASN A 39 13.51 -1.42 -25.09
C ASN A 39 12.13 -1.24 -24.43
N GLY A 40 11.94 -1.73 -23.20
CA GLY A 40 10.69 -1.65 -22.48
C GLY A 40 10.58 -0.46 -21.51
N GLN A 41 11.64 0.34 -21.33
CA GLN A 41 11.72 1.42 -20.34
C GLN A 41 11.16 1.01 -18.96
N ILE A 42 11.39 -0.24 -18.58
CA ILE A 42 10.83 -0.79 -17.35
C ILE A 42 11.60 -0.32 -16.10
N SER A 43 10.89 -0.15 -15.00
CA SER A 43 11.50 0.17 -13.71
C SER A 43 12.35 -1.00 -13.17
N ILE A 44 13.34 -0.70 -12.32
CA ILE A 44 14.11 -1.69 -11.56
C ILE A 44 13.19 -2.68 -10.83
N SER A 45 12.06 -2.21 -10.31
CA SER A 45 11.06 -3.06 -9.65
C SER A 45 10.47 -4.09 -10.61
N THR A 46 10.09 -3.66 -11.80
CA THR A 46 9.52 -4.55 -12.82
C THR A 46 10.58 -5.56 -13.33
N ARG A 47 11.81 -5.09 -13.55
CA ARG A 47 12.94 -5.96 -13.90
C ARG A 47 13.14 -7.06 -12.84
N ASN A 48 13.17 -6.67 -11.56
CA ASN A 48 13.35 -7.61 -10.45
C ASN A 48 12.17 -8.59 -10.32
N GLN A 49 10.94 -8.16 -10.59
CA GLN A 49 9.78 -9.06 -10.64
C GLN A 49 9.91 -10.10 -11.77
N ARG A 50 10.44 -9.71 -12.94
CA ARG A 50 10.69 -10.66 -14.03
C ARG A 50 11.78 -11.68 -13.65
N LEU A 51 12.86 -11.21 -13.02
CA LEU A 51 13.91 -12.09 -12.52
C LEU A 51 13.39 -13.05 -11.44
N ALA A 52 12.56 -12.57 -10.51
CA ALA A 52 11.93 -13.42 -9.49
C ALA A 52 11.06 -14.54 -10.11
N ALA A 53 10.31 -14.22 -11.18
CA ALA A 53 9.53 -15.23 -11.91
C ALA A 53 10.42 -16.26 -12.61
N ILE A 54 11.56 -15.84 -13.19
CA ILE A 54 12.57 -16.73 -13.77
C ILE A 54 13.18 -17.61 -12.68
N HIS A 55 13.61 -17.03 -11.57
CA HIS A 55 14.14 -17.81 -10.43
C HIS A 55 13.14 -18.83 -9.89
N SER A 56 11.85 -18.48 -9.80
CA SER A 56 10.81 -19.42 -9.38
C SER A 56 10.67 -20.59 -10.33
N PHE A 57 10.72 -20.33 -11.63
CA PHE A 57 10.69 -21.38 -12.65
C PHE A 57 11.92 -22.31 -12.55
N TYR A 58 13.13 -21.75 -12.47
CA TYR A 58 14.34 -22.55 -12.41
C TYR A 58 14.50 -23.33 -11.09
N ARG A 59 13.97 -22.82 -9.95
CA ARG A 59 13.89 -23.60 -8.72
C ARG A 59 13.02 -24.86 -8.88
N TYR A 60 11.92 -24.75 -9.61
CA TYR A 60 11.10 -25.92 -9.92
C TYR A 60 11.82 -26.83 -10.93
N ALA A 61 12.38 -26.27 -12.00
CA ALA A 61 13.04 -27.05 -13.04
C ALA A 61 14.24 -27.87 -12.54
N GLN A 62 14.94 -27.43 -11.48
CA GLN A 62 16.04 -28.20 -10.88
C GLN A 62 15.63 -29.59 -10.38
N THR A 63 14.37 -29.77 -9.94
CA THR A 63 13.87 -31.06 -9.48
C THR A 63 13.52 -32.00 -10.61
N GLU A 64 13.15 -31.44 -11.77
CA GLU A 64 12.68 -32.21 -12.92
C GLU A 64 13.82 -32.53 -13.92
N TYR A 65 14.86 -31.66 -13.99
CA TYR A 65 15.94 -31.74 -14.98
C TYR A 65 17.33 -31.61 -14.34
N PRO A 66 17.82 -32.63 -13.60
CA PRO A 66 19.07 -32.56 -12.84
C PRO A 66 20.31 -32.39 -13.70
N ASP A 67 20.29 -32.82 -14.98
CA ASP A 67 21.44 -32.76 -15.91
C ASP A 67 21.90 -31.31 -16.17
N ASN A 68 21.04 -30.32 -15.99
CA ASN A 68 21.35 -28.89 -16.23
C ASN A 68 21.53 -28.10 -14.91
N LEU A 69 21.75 -28.77 -13.78
CA LEU A 69 21.75 -28.18 -12.45
C LEU A 69 22.74 -27.02 -12.32
N LEU A 70 23.96 -27.18 -12.85
CA LEU A 70 25.00 -26.15 -12.74
C LEU A 70 24.56 -24.83 -13.38
N GLU A 71 24.04 -24.91 -14.62
CA GLU A 71 23.59 -23.70 -15.34
C GLU A 71 22.35 -23.08 -14.65
N MET A 72 21.45 -23.90 -14.14
CA MET A 72 20.29 -23.41 -13.37
C MET A 72 20.72 -22.68 -12.09
N GLN A 73 21.76 -23.17 -11.40
CA GLN A 73 22.33 -22.47 -10.25
C GLN A 73 22.98 -21.14 -10.63
N ARG A 74 23.67 -21.06 -11.76
CA ARG A 74 24.19 -19.79 -12.30
C ARG A 74 23.08 -18.79 -12.57
N ILE A 75 21.96 -19.23 -13.16
CA ILE A 75 20.78 -18.37 -13.36
C ILE A 75 20.22 -17.88 -12.01
N LEU A 76 20.11 -18.78 -11.03
CA LEU A 76 19.61 -18.43 -9.69
C LEU A 76 20.55 -17.50 -8.92
N SER A 77 21.84 -17.46 -9.27
CA SER A 77 22.82 -16.56 -8.67
C SER A 77 22.76 -15.13 -9.22
N ILE A 78 22.00 -14.86 -10.30
CA ILE A 78 21.86 -13.50 -10.86
C ILE A 78 21.26 -12.57 -9.81
N PRO A 79 21.96 -11.49 -9.42
CA PRO A 79 21.51 -10.65 -8.33
C PRO A 79 20.34 -9.73 -8.72
N PHE A 80 19.48 -9.48 -7.76
CA PHE A 80 18.50 -8.41 -7.87
C PHE A 80 19.17 -7.04 -7.80
N LYS A 81 18.79 -6.12 -8.68
CA LYS A 81 19.26 -4.74 -8.62
C LYS A 81 18.73 -4.06 -7.32
N LYS A 82 19.62 -3.35 -6.64
CA LYS A 82 19.24 -2.53 -5.50
C LYS A 82 18.24 -1.47 -5.95
N LYS A 83 17.14 -1.36 -5.21
CA LYS A 83 16.09 -0.36 -5.45
C LYS A 83 16.21 0.71 -4.36
N SER A 84 16.23 1.98 -4.75
CA SER A 84 15.94 3.04 -3.80
C SER A 84 14.54 2.81 -3.22
N ARG A 85 14.40 2.91 -1.91
CA ARG A 85 13.08 2.77 -1.27
C ARG A 85 12.33 4.07 -1.52
N PRO A 86 11.24 4.07 -2.32
CA PRO A 86 10.46 5.27 -2.50
C PRO A 86 9.81 5.64 -1.17
N THR A 87 9.72 6.91 -0.90
CA THR A 87 8.80 7.46 0.12
C THR A 87 7.39 6.96 -0.16
N VAL A 88 6.68 6.55 0.87
CA VAL A 88 5.30 6.11 0.73
C VAL A 88 4.43 7.35 0.53
N ASN A 89 3.86 7.49 -0.66
CA ASN A 89 2.89 8.55 -0.92
C ASN A 89 1.56 8.20 -0.22
N TYR A 90 1.09 9.09 0.62
CA TYR A 90 -0.21 9.01 1.30
C TYR A 90 -0.87 10.39 1.28
N LEU A 91 -2.15 10.45 1.58
CA LEU A 91 -2.89 11.70 1.73
C LEU A 91 -2.85 12.13 3.20
N THR A 92 -2.60 13.39 3.48
CA THR A 92 -2.73 13.97 4.83
C THR A 92 -4.18 13.94 5.30
N LYS A 93 -4.43 14.24 6.58
CA LYS A 93 -5.81 14.29 7.11
C LYS A 93 -6.65 15.36 6.40
N GLU A 94 -6.01 16.48 6.10
CA GLU A 94 -6.61 17.62 5.38
C GLU A 94 -6.93 17.24 3.93
N GLU A 95 -5.97 16.64 3.21
CA GLU A 95 -6.19 16.16 1.84
C GLU A 95 -7.28 15.08 1.78
N MET A 96 -7.30 14.17 2.77
CA MET A 96 -8.35 13.15 2.88
C MET A 96 -9.72 13.77 3.10
N LYS A 97 -9.83 14.79 3.96
CA LYS A 97 -11.06 15.53 4.21
C LYS A 97 -11.54 16.20 2.92
N LEU A 98 -10.67 16.94 2.24
CA LEU A 98 -10.98 17.59 0.96
C LEU A 98 -11.48 16.57 -0.09
N LEU A 99 -10.88 15.39 -0.16
CA LEU A 99 -11.31 14.32 -1.06
C LEU A 99 -12.72 13.81 -0.73
N LEU A 100 -13.01 13.58 0.55
CA LEU A 100 -14.30 13.04 1.00
C LEU A 100 -15.45 14.07 0.92
N GLU A 101 -15.15 15.35 0.84
CA GLU A 101 -16.14 16.43 0.66
C GLU A 101 -16.62 16.58 -0.79
N GLN A 102 -15.95 15.96 -1.77
CA GLN A 102 -16.29 16.16 -3.19
C GLN A 102 -17.56 15.47 -3.68
N PRO A 103 -17.96 14.27 -3.17
CA PRO A 103 -19.17 13.62 -3.66
C PRO A 103 -20.44 14.42 -3.34
N ASP A 104 -21.27 14.67 -4.34
CA ASP A 104 -22.57 15.33 -4.13
C ASP A 104 -23.55 14.39 -3.44
N VAL A 105 -23.74 14.60 -2.14
CA VAL A 105 -24.62 13.78 -1.29
C VAL A 105 -26.12 13.96 -1.56
N ARG A 106 -26.54 14.92 -2.42
CA ARG A 106 -27.93 15.10 -2.83
C ARG A 106 -28.42 14.00 -3.74
N ASN A 107 -27.50 13.34 -4.47
CA ASN A 107 -27.84 12.25 -5.37
C ASN A 107 -27.35 10.87 -4.87
N HIS A 108 -28.05 9.81 -5.23
CA HIS A 108 -27.78 8.44 -4.80
C HIS A 108 -26.35 7.98 -5.16
N LYS A 109 -25.86 8.36 -6.36
CA LYS A 109 -24.52 7.99 -6.85
C LYS A 109 -23.43 8.64 -6.01
N GLY A 110 -23.57 9.91 -5.65
CA GLY A 110 -22.63 10.61 -4.79
C GLY A 110 -22.58 10.01 -3.38
N ARG A 111 -23.75 9.66 -2.81
CA ARG A 111 -23.81 8.98 -1.51
C ARG A 111 -23.15 7.59 -1.55
N ARG A 112 -23.37 6.81 -2.64
CA ARG A 112 -22.65 5.54 -2.85
C ARG A 112 -21.15 5.76 -2.89
N ASP A 113 -20.68 6.71 -3.68
CA ASP A 113 -19.26 6.95 -3.90
C ASP A 113 -18.60 7.45 -2.60
N LEU A 114 -19.28 8.29 -1.81
CA LEU A 114 -18.82 8.73 -0.49
C LEU A 114 -18.73 7.56 0.50
N ALA A 115 -19.78 6.74 0.61
CA ALA A 115 -19.79 5.56 1.47
C ALA A 115 -18.67 4.56 1.10
N LEU A 116 -18.43 4.36 -0.19
CA LEU A 116 -17.34 3.53 -0.70
C LEU A 116 -15.97 4.07 -0.26
N MET A 117 -15.70 5.35 -0.45
CA MET A 117 -14.43 5.98 -0.08
C MET A 117 -14.24 6.00 1.44
N ALA A 118 -15.30 6.26 2.20
CA ALA A 118 -15.27 6.24 3.65
C ALA A 118 -14.92 4.84 4.19
N ILE A 119 -15.55 3.78 3.68
CA ILE A 119 -15.20 2.40 4.07
C ILE A 119 -13.76 2.07 3.67
N LEU A 120 -13.34 2.42 2.46
CA LEU A 120 -11.99 2.12 1.99
C LEU A 120 -10.92 2.76 2.88
N TYR A 121 -11.14 4.01 3.29
CA TYR A 121 -10.26 4.71 4.21
C TYR A 121 -10.38 4.19 5.65
N ASP A 122 -11.60 4.09 6.18
CA ASP A 122 -11.83 3.79 7.59
C ASP A 122 -11.35 2.39 7.98
N THR A 123 -11.54 1.41 7.09
CA THR A 123 -11.09 0.03 7.28
C THR A 123 -9.68 -0.26 6.79
N GLY A 124 -9.08 0.64 6.01
CA GLY A 124 -7.82 0.38 5.30
C GLY A 124 -7.89 -0.85 4.39
N ALA A 125 -9.07 -1.19 3.85
CA ALA A 125 -9.27 -2.36 3.01
C ALA A 125 -8.43 -2.32 1.73
N ARG A 126 -8.03 -3.50 1.22
CA ARG A 126 -7.53 -3.59 -0.15
C ARG A 126 -8.68 -3.42 -1.13
N VAL A 127 -8.40 -2.88 -2.32
CA VAL A 127 -9.44 -2.64 -3.33
C VAL A 127 -10.25 -3.91 -3.64
N GLN A 128 -9.61 -5.08 -3.66
CA GLN A 128 -10.31 -6.35 -3.91
C GLN A 128 -11.19 -6.76 -2.74
N GLU A 129 -10.75 -6.54 -1.51
CA GLU A 129 -11.54 -6.81 -0.31
C GLU A 129 -12.81 -5.96 -0.30
N LEU A 130 -12.71 -4.68 -0.72
CA LEU A 130 -13.88 -3.79 -0.86
C LEU A 130 -14.84 -4.25 -1.96
N ILE A 131 -14.33 -4.68 -3.12
CA ILE A 131 -15.13 -5.19 -4.26
C ILE A 131 -15.92 -6.44 -3.86
N ASP A 132 -15.30 -7.30 -3.05
CA ASP A 132 -15.88 -8.58 -2.67
C ASP A 132 -16.82 -8.50 -1.46
N LEU A 133 -16.94 -7.31 -0.82
CA LEU A 133 -17.89 -7.11 0.28
C LEU A 133 -19.34 -7.36 -0.17
N CYS A 134 -20.04 -8.16 0.60
CA CYS A 134 -21.48 -8.36 0.52
C CYS A 134 -22.19 -7.62 1.68
N VAL A 135 -23.49 -7.45 1.56
CA VAL A 135 -24.33 -6.82 2.59
C VAL A 135 -24.18 -7.51 3.94
N LYS A 136 -24.07 -8.83 3.99
CA LYS A 136 -23.88 -9.62 5.23
C LYS A 136 -22.57 -9.34 5.95
N ASP A 137 -21.55 -8.82 5.23
CA ASP A 137 -20.21 -8.61 5.78
C ASP A 137 -20.12 -7.30 6.58
N ILE A 138 -21.19 -6.50 6.59
CA ILE A 138 -21.26 -5.25 7.33
C ILE A 138 -22.33 -5.33 8.42
N ARG A 139 -21.96 -4.94 9.62
CA ARG A 139 -22.82 -4.81 10.78
C ARG A 139 -22.86 -3.35 11.21
N LEU A 140 -24.02 -2.71 11.12
CA LEU A 140 -24.20 -1.28 11.37
C LEU A 140 -24.58 -0.96 12.84
N HIS A 141 -25.08 -1.93 13.61
CA HIS A 141 -25.39 -1.75 15.03
C HIS A 141 -24.15 -1.98 15.90
N ALA A 142 -24.12 -1.34 17.06
CA ALA A 142 -22.97 -1.37 17.96
C ALA A 142 -22.63 -2.78 18.49
N PRO A 143 -21.36 -3.18 18.52
CA PRO A 143 -20.22 -2.54 17.87
C PRO A 143 -20.27 -2.70 16.35
N ALA A 144 -20.24 -1.58 15.62
CA ALA A 144 -20.32 -1.58 14.16
C ALA A 144 -19.01 -2.08 13.54
N THR A 145 -19.11 -3.03 12.61
CA THR A 145 -17.93 -3.71 12.05
C THR A 145 -18.10 -4.06 10.59
N VAL A 146 -16.97 -4.23 9.90
CA VAL A 146 -16.87 -4.81 8.56
C VAL A 146 -15.97 -6.04 8.60
N THR A 147 -16.45 -7.14 8.05
CA THR A 147 -15.67 -8.38 7.89
C THR A 147 -15.00 -8.40 6.52
N LEU A 148 -13.68 -8.31 6.48
CA LEU A 148 -12.88 -8.30 5.27
C LEU A 148 -12.22 -9.65 5.04
N LYS A 149 -12.31 -10.16 3.80
CA LYS A 149 -11.71 -11.42 3.37
C LYS A 149 -10.43 -11.15 2.58
N GLY A 150 -9.27 -11.42 3.18
CA GLY A 150 -7.96 -11.19 2.61
C GLY A 150 -7.39 -12.38 1.83
N LYS A 151 -6.11 -12.25 1.42
CA LYS A 151 -5.37 -13.31 0.72
C LYS A 151 -5.30 -14.59 1.56
N GLY A 152 -5.54 -15.73 0.91
CA GLY A 152 -5.54 -17.04 1.58
C GLY A 152 -6.77 -17.27 2.44
N ASN A 153 -7.89 -16.64 2.13
CA ASN A 153 -9.17 -16.78 2.85
C ASN A 153 -9.14 -16.31 4.32
N LYS A 154 -8.10 -15.56 4.71
CA LYS A 154 -8.00 -15.02 6.06
C LYS A 154 -9.01 -13.91 6.25
N MET A 155 -9.88 -14.07 7.25
CA MET A 155 -10.88 -13.07 7.60
C MET A 155 -10.37 -12.17 8.71
N ARG A 156 -10.72 -10.87 8.64
CA ARG A 156 -10.52 -9.93 9.74
C ARG A 156 -11.76 -9.07 9.92
N CYS A 157 -12.11 -8.83 11.15
CA CYS A 157 -13.20 -7.96 11.55
C CYS A 157 -12.62 -6.60 11.95
N VAL A 158 -13.07 -5.53 11.28
CA VAL A 158 -12.55 -4.17 11.46
C VAL A 158 -13.70 -3.28 11.95
N PRO A 159 -13.53 -2.55 13.07
CA PRO A 159 -14.52 -1.59 13.53
C PRO A 159 -14.61 -0.42 12.54
N ILE A 160 -15.82 0.14 12.38
CA ILE A 160 -16.08 1.36 11.62
C ILE A 160 -16.67 2.45 12.53
N MET A 161 -16.30 3.70 12.21
CA MET A 161 -16.65 4.85 13.01
C MET A 161 -18.09 5.31 12.74
N GLY A 162 -18.71 5.98 13.72
CA GLY A 162 -20.11 6.38 13.67
C GLY A 162 -20.50 7.18 12.42
N ASN A 163 -19.65 8.09 11.95
CA ASN A 163 -19.91 8.84 10.72
C ASN A 163 -19.94 7.92 9.48
N THR A 164 -19.02 6.96 9.39
CA THR A 164 -19.01 5.96 8.30
C THR A 164 -20.25 5.07 8.37
N VAL A 165 -20.69 4.68 9.59
CA VAL A 165 -21.92 3.91 9.80
C VAL A 165 -23.14 4.67 9.24
N GLN A 166 -23.27 5.96 9.53
CA GLN A 166 -24.38 6.78 9.03
C GLN A 166 -24.38 6.89 7.51
N LEU A 167 -23.21 7.13 6.90
CA LEU A 167 -23.06 7.21 5.45
C LEU A 167 -23.46 5.90 4.76
N VAL A 168 -22.98 4.77 5.28
CA VAL A 168 -23.27 3.46 4.72
C VAL A 168 -24.74 3.07 4.97
N SER A 169 -25.28 3.36 6.15
CA SER A 169 -26.69 3.11 6.44
C SER A 169 -27.59 3.82 5.45
N ARG A 170 -27.36 5.12 5.22
CA ARG A 170 -28.11 5.92 4.25
C ARG A 170 -27.98 5.40 2.83
N TYR A 171 -26.77 5.04 2.43
CA TYR A 171 -26.54 4.41 1.14
C TYR A 171 -27.32 3.08 0.99
N MET A 172 -27.31 2.24 2.03
CA MET A 172 -28.04 0.96 2.01
C MET A 172 -29.55 1.15 1.96
N ASP A 173 -30.07 2.21 2.58
CA ASP A 173 -31.49 2.59 2.48
C ASP A 173 -31.86 3.04 1.08
N ASP A 174 -31.03 3.90 0.45
CA ASP A 174 -31.24 4.38 -0.92
C ASP A 174 -31.40 3.25 -1.95
N TYR A 175 -30.75 2.13 -1.73
CA TYR A 175 -30.73 0.99 -2.65
C TYR A 175 -31.47 -0.25 -2.11
N ASN A 176 -32.27 -0.11 -1.06
CA ASN A 176 -33.01 -1.20 -0.40
C ASN A 176 -32.15 -2.42 -0.07
N LEU A 177 -30.89 -2.22 0.33
CA LEU A 177 -29.97 -3.30 0.63
C LEU A 177 -30.23 -3.98 1.97
N LYS A 178 -30.99 -3.34 2.86
CA LYS A 178 -31.38 -3.89 4.16
C LYS A 178 -32.55 -4.88 4.08
N SER A 179 -33.18 -5.03 2.89
CA SER A 179 -34.32 -5.93 2.71
C SER A 179 -33.91 -7.40 2.79
N ASN A 180 -34.86 -8.25 3.20
CA ASN A 180 -34.68 -9.69 3.27
C ASN A 180 -34.30 -10.26 1.91
N GLY A 181 -33.30 -11.17 1.90
CA GLY A 181 -32.78 -11.79 0.68
C GLY A 181 -31.61 -11.07 0.01
N ARG A 182 -31.28 -9.83 0.42
CA ARG A 182 -30.15 -9.07 -0.15
C ARG A 182 -28.80 -9.34 0.52
N GLN A 183 -28.73 -10.21 1.50
CA GLN A 183 -27.52 -10.46 2.31
C GLN A 183 -26.30 -10.88 1.49
N GLN A 184 -26.52 -11.64 0.39
CA GLN A 184 -25.44 -12.08 -0.52
C GLN A 184 -25.17 -11.09 -1.66
N SER A 185 -25.96 -10.02 -1.79
CA SER A 185 -25.75 -9.00 -2.80
C SER A 185 -24.44 -8.25 -2.53
N PRO A 186 -23.71 -7.82 -3.60
CA PRO A 186 -22.54 -6.97 -3.42
C PRO A 186 -22.93 -5.69 -2.67
N LEU A 187 -22.10 -5.29 -1.71
CA LEU A 187 -22.34 -4.03 -0.99
C LEU A 187 -22.25 -2.84 -1.93
N PHE A 188 -21.24 -2.80 -2.80
CA PHE A 188 -21.07 -1.75 -3.81
C PHE A 188 -21.16 -2.33 -5.22
N PHE A 189 -21.98 -1.72 -6.05
CA PHE A 189 -22.27 -2.19 -7.41
C PHE A 189 -22.38 -1.02 -8.42
N ASN A 190 -22.28 -1.35 -9.68
CA ASN A 190 -22.43 -0.42 -10.79
C ASN A 190 -23.94 -0.18 -11.12
N SER A 191 -24.22 0.64 -12.14
CA SER A 191 -25.59 0.92 -12.58
C SER A 191 -26.35 -0.29 -13.11
N ARG A 192 -25.65 -1.40 -13.43
CA ARG A 192 -26.25 -2.68 -13.88
C ARG A 192 -26.51 -3.65 -12.72
N GLY A 193 -26.21 -3.26 -11.47
CA GLY A 193 -26.31 -4.14 -10.31
C GLY A 193 -25.16 -5.13 -10.13
N GLU A 194 -24.10 -5.03 -10.95
CA GLU A 194 -22.92 -5.90 -10.91
C GLU A 194 -21.85 -5.35 -9.95
N LYS A 195 -21.01 -6.24 -9.42
CA LYS A 195 -19.83 -5.84 -8.61
C LYS A 195 -19.00 -4.78 -9.33
N LEU A 196 -18.51 -3.82 -8.58
CA LEU A 196 -17.52 -2.87 -9.11
C LEU A 196 -16.25 -3.61 -9.51
N THR A 197 -15.52 -3.04 -10.46
CA THR A 197 -14.19 -3.51 -10.86
C THR A 197 -13.09 -2.64 -10.28
N ARG A 198 -11.86 -3.14 -10.22
CA ARG A 198 -10.69 -2.32 -9.81
C ARG A 198 -10.55 -1.03 -10.64
N PRO A 199 -10.62 -1.08 -11.98
CA PRO A 199 -10.64 0.14 -12.80
C PRO A 199 -11.80 1.08 -12.45
N GLY A 200 -12.99 0.54 -12.15
CA GLY A 200 -14.16 1.33 -11.75
C GLY A 200 -13.91 2.11 -10.44
N ILE A 201 -13.32 1.47 -9.43
CA ILE A 201 -12.95 2.15 -8.17
C ILE A 201 -11.86 3.19 -8.41
N CYS A 202 -10.84 2.86 -9.21
CA CYS A 202 -9.79 3.83 -9.57
C CYS A 202 -10.39 5.04 -10.30
N TYR A 203 -11.37 4.83 -11.18
CA TYR A 203 -12.07 5.92 -11.86
C TYR A 203 -12.83 6.83 -10.87
N ILE A 204 -13.57 6.23 -9.91
CA ILE A 204 -14.29 6.98 -8.87
C ILE A 204 -13.31 7.85 -8.08
N LEU A 205 -12.22 7.26 -7.57
CA LEU A 205 -11.20 7.98 -6.81
C LEU A 205 -10.57 9.11 -7.62
N ASN A 206 -10.16 8.83 -8.87
CA ASN A 206 -9.53 9.84 -9.74
C ASN A 206 -10.49 10.98 -10.09
N LYS A 207 -11.79 10.69 -10.28
CA LYS A 207 -12.80 11.71 -10.51
C LYS A 207 -12.83 12.73 -9.37
N TYR A 208 -12.99 12.26 -8.14
CA TYR A 208 -13.09 13.14 -6.97
C TYR A 208 -11.77 13.77 -6.59
N PHE A 209 -10.67 13.08 -6.79
CA PHE A 209 -9.33 13.64 -6.60
C PHE A 209 -9.05 14.83 -7.54
N LYS A 210 -9.41 14.70 -8.82
CA LYS A 210 -9.30 15.81 -9.77
C LYS A 210 -10.17 17.02 -9.38
N GLN A 211 -11.37 16.77 -8.84
CA GLN A 211 -12.26 17.83 -8.34
C GLN A 211 -11.64 18.51 -7.12
N ALA A 212 -11.16 17.75 -6.14
CA ALA A 212 -10.50 18.28 -4.95
C ALA A 212 -9.24 19.09 -5.31
N LYS A 213 -8.40 18.57 -6.21
CA LYS A 213 -7.18 19.25 -6.67
C LYS A 213 -7.51 20.53 -7.44
N LYS A 214 -8.58 20.54 -8.23
CA LYS A 214 -9.04 21.76 -8.93
C LYS A 214 -9.54 22.83 -7.98
N ALA A 215 -10.26 22.42 -6.93
CA ALA A 215 -10.79 23.34 -5.91
C ALA A 215 -9.68 23.86 -4.97
N ASN A 216 -8.65 23.07 -4.70
CA ASN A 216 -7.57 23.36 -3.75
C ASN A 216 -6.21 22.96 -4.33
N PRO A 217 -5.67 23.67 -5.35
CA PRO A 217 -4.45 23.26 -6.05
C PRO A 217 -3.21 23.18 -5.16
N GLU A 218 -3.11 24.07 -4.17
CA GLU A 218 -1.96 24.17 -3.26
C GLU A 218 -2.02 23.18 -2.11
N SER A 219 -3.22 22.72 -1.75
CA SER A 219 -3.43 21.81 -0.61
C SER A 219 -3.20 20.34 -0.95
N ILE A 220 -3.26 19.97 -2.24
CA ILE A 220 -3.09 18.59 -2.70
C ILE A 220 -1.78 18.47 -3.48
N LEU A 221 -0.75 17.98 -2.83
CA LEU A 221 0.60 17.87 -3.38
C LEU A 221 0.75 16.66 -4.33
N SER A 222 -0.02 15.60 -4.12
CA SER A 222 0.05 14.42 -4.97
C SER A 222 -0.45 14.68 -6.39
N ASP A 223 0.21 14.05 -7.40
CA ASP A 223 -0.22 14.13 -8.80
C ASP A 223 -1.21 13.04 -9.19
N ARG A 224 -1.24 11.96 -8.45
CA ARG A 224 -2.04 10.76 -8.75
C ARG A 224 -2.60 10.17 -7.47
N ILE A 225 -3.79 9.59 -7.58
CA ILE A 225 -4.40 8.79 -6.52
C ILE A 225 -4.59 7.35 -6.96
N HIS A 226 -4.39 6.43 -6.03
CA HIS A 226 -4.74 5.03 -6.19
C HIS A 226 -5.25 4.45 -4.85
N PRO A 227 -6.04 3.36 -4.87
CA PRO A 227 -6.68 2.84 -3.65
C PRO A 227 -5.73 2.53 -2.49
N HIS A 228 -4.49 2.13 -2.78
CA HIS A 228 -3.49 1.89 -1.74
C HIS A 228 -3.06 3.15 -0.99
N MET A 229 -3.18 4.34 -1.60
CA MET A 229 -2.86 5.59 -0.89
C MET A 229 -3.82 5.85 0.27
N LEU A 230 -5.12 5.51 0.14
CA LEU A 230 -6.09 5.65 1.23
C LEU A 230 -5.73 4.69 2.39
N ARG A 231 -5.32 3.48 2.06
CA ARG A 231 -4.83 2.51 3.04
C ARG A 231 -3.53 2.95 3.70
N HIS A 232 -2.60 3.54 2.94
CA HIS A 232 -1.37 4.13 3.47
C HIS A 232 -1.69 5.31 4.38
N ALA A 233 -2.59 6.21 3.96
CA ALA A 233 -3.06 7.32 4.78
C ALA A 233 -3.65 6.83 6.11
N LYS A 234 -4.53 5.82 6.10
CA LYS A 234 -5.07 5.24 7.34
C LYS A 234 -3.99 4.71 8.26
N ALA A 235 -2.99 3.98 7.70
CA ALA A 235 -1.88 3.44 8.48
C ALA A 235 -1.04 4.55 9.15
N VAL A 236 -0.69 5.60 8.38
CA VAL A 236 0.08 6.73 8.88
C VAL A 236 -0.73 7.51 9.92
N HIS A 237 -2.00 7.82 9.66
CA HIS A 237 -2.87 8.55 10.60
C HIS A 237 -3.08 7.79 11.92
N MET A 238 -3.16 6.45 11.88
CA MET A 238 -3.18 5.63 13.11
C MET A 238 -1.85 5.72 13.86
N LEU A 239 -0.72 5.68 13.14
CA LEU A 239 0.61 5.81 13.74
C LEU A 239 0.81 7.19 14.38
N GLU A 240 0.42 8.28 13.70
CA GLU A 240 0.41 9.65 14.22
C GLU A 240 -0.44 9.81 15.47
N SER A 241 -1.51 9.03 15.55
CA SER A 241 -2.41 9.00 16.72
C SER A 241 -1.86 8.14 17.87
N GLY A 242 -0.62 7.61 17.77
CA GLY A 242 0.03 6.81 18.80
C GLY A 242 -0.39 5.34 18.84
N VAL A 243 -1.10 4.84 17.81
CA VAL A 243 -1.51 3.43 17.77
C VAL A 243 -0.28 2.54 17.56
N ASN A 244 -0.14 1.49 18.38
CA ASN A 244 0.97 0.56 18.28
C ASN A 244 1.02 -0.13 16.91
N LEU A 245 2.24 -0.28 16.37
CA LEU A 245 2.51 -0.84 15.04
C LEU A 245 1.95 -2.28 14.87
N ILE A 246 1.91 -3.07 15.94
CA ILE A 246 1.34 -4.42 15.93
C ILE A 246 -0.16 -4.36 15.66
N TYR A 247 -0.88 -3.44 16.31
CA TYR A 247 -2.30 -3.21 16.05
C TYR A 247 -2.55 -2.74 14.61
N ILE A 248 -1.72 -1.84 14.09
CA ILE A 248 -1.81 -1.37 12.70
C ILE A 248 -1.60 -2.54 11.73
N ARG A 249 -0.61 -3.40 11.98
CA ARG A 249 -0.38 -4.63 11.21
C ARG A 249 -1.63 -5.51 11.16
N ASP A 250 -2.21 -5.81 12.32
CA ASP A 250 -3.36 -6.71 12.45
C ASP A 250 -4.61 -6.09 11.86
N PHE A 251 -4.84 -4.80 12.11
CA PHE A 251 -5.91 -4.01 11.51
C PHE A 251 -5.86 -4.04 9.98
N LEU A 252 -4.69 -3.84 9.41
CA LEU A 252 -4.49 -3.90 7.96
C LEU A 252 -4.47 -5.33 7.41
N GLY A 253 -4.25 -6.35 8.23
CA GLY A 253 -4.07 -7.74 7.80
C GLY A 253 -2.79 -7.92 6.98
N HIS A 254 -1.67 -7.36 7.47
CA HIS A 254 -0.34 -7.62 6.92
C HIS A 254 0.20 -8.95 7.47
N ALA A 255 0.75 -9.79 6.58
CA ALA A 255 1.35 -11.06 6.98
C ALA A 255 2.67 -10.86 7.77
N SER A 256 3.35 -9.72 7.59
CA SER A 256 4.60 -9.39 8.26
C SER A 256 4.59 -7.95 8.78
N VAL A 257 5.21 -7.73 9.93
CA VAL A 257 5.46 -6.39 10.50
C VAL A 257 6.32 -5.55 9.56
N THR A 258 7.26 -6.17 8.85
CA THR A 258 8.14 -5.50 7.87
C THR A 258 7.36 -4.69 6.82
N THR A 259 6.16 -5.16 6.44
CA THR A 259 5.28 -4.41 5.53
C THR A 259 4.71 -3.15 6.19
N THR A 260 4.58 -3.12 7.51
CA THR A 260 4.06 -1.98 8.27
C THR A 260 5.19 -1.03 8.69
N GLU A 261 6.41 -1.54 8.87
CA GLU A 261 7.60 -0.73 9.20
C GLU A 261 7.97 0.30 8.12
N ILE A 262 7.49 0.13 6.89
CA ILE A 262 7.71 1.14 5.84
C ILE A 262 7.12 2.50 6.24
N TYR A 263 6.05 2.53 7.04
CA TYR A 263 5.43 3.76 7.53
C TYR A 263 6.29 4.46 8.59
N LEU A 264 7.05 3.72 9.42
CA LEU A 264 8.00 4.29 10.39
C LEU A 264 9.20 4.95 9.72
N LYS A 265 9.54 4.54 8.48
CA LYS A 265 10.72 5.05 7.78
C LYS A 265 10.42 6.32 6.98
N THR A 266 9.16 6.69 6.88
CA THR A 266 8.72 7.75 5.96
C THR A 266 8.96 9.15 6.53
N GLU A 267 8.94 9.34 7.86
CA GLU A 267 9.11 10.66 8.45
C GLU A 267 9.93 10.65 9.74
N THR A 268 11.01 11.43 9.75
CA THR A 268 11.82 11.67 10.96
C THR A 268 11.03 12.50 11.98
N GLU A 269 10.18 13.42 11.52
CA GLU A 269 9.29 14.24 12.35
C GLU A 269 8.25 13.41 13.09
N LEU A 270 7.67 12.38 12.42
CA LEU A 270 6.74 11.47 13.07
C LEU A 270 7.38 10.70 14.23
N LYS A 271 8.63 10.23 14.03
CA LYS A 271 9.39 9.58 15.10
C LYS A 271 9.62 10.52 16.27
N ARG A 272 9.95 11.76 15.97
CA ARG A 272 10.18 12.81 16.97
C ARG A 272 8.90 13.09 17.75
N SER A 273 7.76 13.30 17.10
CA SER A 273 6.49 13.59 17.76
C SER A 273 5.98 12.43 18.63
N VAL A 274 6.17 11.16 18.17
CA VAL A 274 5.82 9.97 18.96
C VAL A 274 6.76 9.83 20.17
N LEU A 275 8.06 10.13 20.01
CA LEU A 275 9.01 10.13 21.10
C LEU A 275 8.70 11.28 22.09
N GLU A 276 8.44 12.48 21.62
CA GLU A 276 8.09 13.65 22.45
C GLU A 276 6.81 13.43 23.26
N LYS A 277 5.77 12.79 22.67
CA LYS A 277 4.52 12.46 23.37
C LYS A 277 4.66 11.36 24.43
N ASN A 278 5.63 10.48 24.29
CA ASN A 278 5.85 9.33 25.18
C ASN A 278 7.18 9.45 25.94
N TYR A 279 7.87 10.60 25.84
CA TYR A 279 9.13 10.79 26.55
C TYR A 279 8.80 11.04 28.03
N PRO A 280 9.19 10.12 28.93
CA PRO A 280 9.10 10.41 30.34
C PRO A 280 10.07 11.55 30.64
N ASP A 281 9.65 12.53 31.42
CA ASP A 281 10.44 13.69 31.84
C ASP A 281 11.57 13.22 32.83
N VAL A 282 12.52 12.45 32.29
CA VAL A 282 13.63 11.86 33.07
C VAL A 282 14.89 12.70 32.98
N VAL A 283 14.96 13.59 31.97
CA VAL A 283 16.09 14.52 31.84
C VAL A 283 15.69 15.84 32.47
N THR A 284 16.23 16.09 33.64
CA THR A 284 16.10 17.39 34.31
C THR A 284 16.63 18.50 33.40
N GLN A 285 15.86 19.56 33.25
CA GLN A 285 16.23 20.74 32.45
C GLN A 285 17.38 21.57 33.07
N ASP A 286 17.85 21.19 34.24
CA ASP A 286 18.97 21.80 34.92
C ASP A 286 20.30 21.25 34.39
N ILE A 287 20.61 21.53 33.13
CA ILE A 287 22.00 21.58 32.68
C ILE A 287 22.44 23.02 32.98
N PRO A 288 23.30 23.28 33.99
CA PRO A 288 23.83 24.60 34.22
C PRO A 288 24.48 25.08 32.92
N GLU A 289 24.08 26.23 32.43
CA GLU A 289 24.77 26.82 31.27
C GLU A 289 26.24 27.07 31.73
N TRP A 290 27.14 26.23 31.22
CA TRP A 290 28.59 26.31 31.56
C TRP A 290 29.16 27.72 31.36
N ARG A 291 28.48 28.59 30.56
CA ARG A 291 28.81 30.00 30.35
C ARG A 291 28.61 30.86 31.60
N ASN A 292 27.77 30.43 32.52
CA ASN A 292 27.43 31.16 33.74
C ASN A 292 28.10 30.55 35.00
N ASP A 293 28.89 29.48 34.84
CA ASP A 293 29.65 28.86 35.93
C ASP A 293 30.95 29.59 36.09
N THR A 294 30.95 30.56 36.99
CA THR A 294 32.12 31.39 37.35
C THR A 294 33.24 30.57 37.94
N ASP A 295 32.94 29.51 38.66
CA ASP A 295 33.93 28.62 39.27
C ASP A 295 34.69 27.80 38.24
N LEU A 296 33.99 27.31 37.23
CA LEU A 296 34.58 26.58 36.09
C LEU A 296 35.48 27.50 35.24
N LEU A 297 35.06 28.75 35.03
CA LEU A 297 35.85 29.74 34.29
C LEU A 297 37.13 30.16 35.09
N GLN A 298 37.06 30.28 36.39
CA GLN A 298 38.21 30.53 37.24
C GLN A 298 39.18 29.36 37.25
N TRP A 299 38.69 28.13 37.39
CA TRP A 299 39.49 26.92 37.31
C TRP A 299 40.22 26.77 35.97
N LEU A 300 39.53 27.04 34.84
CA LEU A 300 40.13 27.03 33.50
C LEU A 300 41.23 28.10 33.35
N ASN A 301 41.02 29.28 33.88
CA ASN A 301 42.04 30.35 33.86
C ASN A 301 43.28 30.01 34.70
N ASP A 302 43.12 29.30 35.81
CA ASP A 302 44.23 28.86 36.65
C ASP A 302 44.99 27.66 36.09
N PHE A 303 44.29 26.82 35.30
CA PHE A 303 44.88 25.66 34.62
C PHE A 303 45.70 26.05 33.38
N CYS A 304 45.45 27.20 32.78
CA CYS A 304 46.16 27.72 31.61
C CYS A 304 47.32 28.66 31.96
N ARG A 305 47.69 28.82 33.25
CA ARG A 305 48.88 29.48 33.74
C ARG A 305 49.98 28.48 34.10
#